data_7adc0cfc270b36907ffc7c0d9e00a970
#
_entry.id   7adc0cfc270b36907ffc7c0d9e00a970
#
_cell.length_a   1.000
_cell.length_b   1.000
_cell.length_c   1.000
_cell.angle_alpha   90.00
_cell.angle_beta   90.00
_cell.angle_gamma   90.00
#
_symmetry.space_group_name_H-M   'P 1'
#
loop_
_entity.id
_entity.type
_entity.pdbx_description
1 polymer ?
#
loop_
_entity_poly.entity_id
_entity_poly.type
_entity_poly.pdbx_seq_one_letter_code
_entity_poly.pdbx_strand_id
1 'polypeptide(L)'
;KAMVKTGIAPFGVVINRKSSVAYVSNWGGRFPHPGEATSPTGNMPKDDKVVIDARGIASTGTIARVDLATGKMTGEIAVGLHPTAMQWDEPHHRLYVADSNSDTVSVVDTEIDRVVKTIVIQPFARKVAGIAPNALAIDADGRTLYVACGGINAIAVLRTADGQLQGLIPTGWYPNDLRMSPDGKYLAVSNLMGVGPGGDAANVERWAKETNLKVQPGPTRRYVHSDRSSLQVIRIPEPAQLAGYTTAVIENNKMLGGKPLRGARPTTGAGLKPLPVPLHAGDSSLIDHVVFIIKENRTYDQVF
;
A
#
# COMPACT_ATOMS: atom_id res chain seq x y z
N LYS A 1 25.56 21.80 -0.68
CA LYS A 1 24.51 20.83 -1.05
C LYS A 1 25.19 19.65 -1.74
N ALA A 2 24.93 18.44 -1.27
CA ALA A 2 25.45 17.22 -1.88
C ALA A 2 24.28 16.40 -2.43
N MET A 3 24.53 15.64 -3.49
CA MET A 3 23.61 14.63 -4.02
C MET A 3 24.19 13.25 -3.66
N VAL A 4 23.38 12.40 -3.03
CA VAL A 4 23.78 11.06 -2.62
C VAL A 4 22.96 10.04 -3.38
N LYS A 5 23.63 9.10 -4.05
CA LYS A 5 22.96 7.95 -4.66
C LYS A 5 22.69 6.91 -3.59
N THR A 6 21.41 6.55 -3.38
CA THR A 6 20.98 5.66 -2.29
C THR A 6 20.49 4.29 -2.78
N GLY A 7 19.93 4.23 -3.97
CA GLY A 7 19.34 3.04 -4.59
C GLY A 7 18.43 3.45 -5.73
N ILE A 8 17.59 2.52 -6.18
CA ILE A 8 16.64 2.72 -7.28
C ILE A 8 15.34 3.28 -6.73
N ALA A 9 14.85 4.38 -7.33
CA ALA A 9 13.61 5.05 -6.97
C ALA A 9 13.51 5.34 -5.46
N PRO A 10 14.35 6.22 -4.90
CA PRO A 10 14.24 6.62 -3.50
C PRO A 10 12.86 7.25 -3.23
N PHE A 11 12.23 6.85 -2.13
CA PHE A 11 10.83 7.20 -1.85
C PHE A 11 10.70 8.05 -0.58
N GLY A 12 11.05 7.50 0.57
CA GLY A 12 10.90 8.14 1.88
C GLY A 12 12.23 8.42 2.56
N VAL A 13 12.24 9.43 3.44
CA VAL A 13 13.42 9.79 4.23
C VAL A 13 13.02 9.99 5.68
N VAL A 14 13.78 9.40 6.58
CA VAL A 14 13.71 9.63 8.02
C VAL A 14 15.08 10.04 8.54
N ILE A 15 15.11 11.05 9.41
CA ILE A 15 16.36 11.57 9.96
C ILE A 15 16.43 11.27 11.46
N ASN A 16 17.47 10.54 11.84
CA ASN A 16 17.90 10.48 13.22
C ASN A 16 18.82 11.66 13.51
N ARG A 17 18.27 12.70 14.15
CA ARG A 17 19.00 13.94 14.41
C ARG A 17 20.11 13.77 15.42
N LYS A 18 20.00 12.85 16.39
CA LYS A 18 21.00 12.62 17.42
C LYS A 18 22.29 12.03 16.84
N SER A 19 22.16 11.08 15.92
CA SER A 19 23.31 10.45 15.28
C SER A 19 23.71 11.08 13.95
N SER A 20 23.02 12.14 13.49
CA SER A 20 23.22 12.75 12.18
C SER A 20 23.16 11.76 11.01
N VAL A 21 22.21 10.82 11.08
CA VAL A 21 21.99 9.79 10.07
C VAL A 21 20.64 9.99 9.41
N ALA A 22 20.58 9.83 8.10
CA ALA A 22 19.33 9.67 7.36
C ALA A 22 19.17 8.24 6.88
N TYR A 23 17.96 7.72 6.96
CA TYR A 23 17.54 6.48 6.32
C TYR A 23 16.65 6.81 5.14
N VAL A 24 16.93 6.20 3.98
CA VAL A 24 16.20 6.45 2.73
C VAL A 24 15.67 5.11 2.20
N SER A 25 14.35 4.99 2.04
CA SER A 25 13.76 3.81 1.42
C SER A 25 13.94 3.87 -0.09
N ASN A 26 14.36 2.77 -0.68
CA ASN A 26 14.54 2.63 -2.13
C ASN A 26 13.46 1.68 -2.65
N TRP A 27 12.42 2.25 -3.25
CA TRP A 27 11.24 1.52 -3.73
C TRP A 27 11.59 0.45 -4.76
N GLY A 28 12.54 0.73 -5.65
CA GLY A 28 13.10 -0.21 -6.62
C GLY A 28 14.26 -1.07 -6.08
N GLY A 29 14.62 -0.91 -4.81
CA GLY A 29 15.70 -1.65 -4.16
C GLY A 29 17.10 -1.10 -4.46
N ARG A 30 18.09 -1.98 -4.38
CA ARG A 30 19.50 -1.66 -4.63
C ARG A 30 19.84 -1.56 -6.12
N PHE A 31 20.98 -0.97 -6.41
CA PHE A 31 21.55 -1.07 -7.75
C PHE A 31 21.91 -2.52 -8.10
N PRO A 32 21.70 -2.95 -9.36
CA PRO A 32 22.06 -4.29 -9.81
C PRO A 32 23.57 -4.54 -9.76
N HIS A 33 23.96 -5.76 -9.42
CA HIS A 33 25.35 -6.24 -9.60
C HIS A 33 25.55 -6.79 -11.03
N PRO A 34 26.81 -6.87 -11.49
CA PRO A 34 27.12 -7.46 -12.79
C PRO A 34 26.59 -8.90 -12.90
N GLY A 35 25.89 -9.19 -14.00
CA GLY A 35 25.34 -10.52 -14.28
C GLY A 35 23.95 -10.80 -13.73
N GLU A 36 23.36 -9.90 -12.94
CA GLU A 36 21.99 -10.07 -12.46
C GLU A 36 20.94 -9.78 -13.55
N ALA A 37 19.86 -10.52 -13.51
CA ALA A 37 18.69 -10.25 -14.36
C ALA A 37 18.04 -8.92 -13.95
N THR A 38 17.75 -8.07 -14.93
CA THR A 38 17.23 -6.73 -14.68
C THR A 38 16.09 -6.36 -15.62
N SER A 39 15.22 -5.46 -15.19
CA SER A 39 14.21 -4.81 -16.01
C SER A 39 14.33 -3.29 -15.86
N PRO A 40 14.11 -2.50 -16.92
CA PRO A 40 14.12 -1.04 -16.81
C PRO A 40 12.92 -0.56 -15.98
N THR A 41 13.11 0.57 -15.26
CA THR A 41 12.04 1.23 -14.49
C THR A 41 11.09 2.06 -15.36
N GLY A 42 11.43 2.29 -16.61
CA GLY A 42 10.66 3.06 -17.57
C GLY A 42 11.01 2.68 -19.00
N ASN A 43 10.59 3.52 -19.95
CA ASN A 43 10.71 3.24 -21.38
C ASN A 43 11.90 3.95 -22.06
N MET A 44 12.71 4.68 -21.29
CA MET A 44 13.85 5.42 -21.84
C MET A 44 15.16 4.62 -21.69
N PRO A 45 16.08 4.69 -22.64
CA PRO A 45 17.36 3.95 -22.57
C PRO A 45 18.21 4.26 -21.34
N LYS A 46 18.03 5.46 -20.75
CA LYS A 46 18.76 5.94 -19.56
C LYS A 46 18.06 5.63 -18.23
N ASP A 47 16.89 4.98 -18.26
CA ASP A 47 16.16 4.67 -17.05
C ASP A 47 16.94 3.65 -16.21
N ASP A 48 16.85 3.81 -14.90
CA ASP A 48 17.45 2.87 -13.96
C ASP A 48 16.86 1.47 -14.16
N LYS A 49 17.61 0.45 -13.74
CA LYS A 49 17.20 -0.94 -13.85
C LYS A 49 17.04 -1.54 -12.46
N VAL A 50 15.94 -2.23 -12.24
CA VAL A 50 15.69 -3.02 -11.01
C VAL A 50 16.15 -4.46 -11.22
N VAL A 51 16.59 -5.10 -10.14
CA VAL A 51 16.85 -6.54 -10.11
C VAL A 51 15.54 -7.28 -10.15
N ILE A 52 15.41 -8.28 -11.02
CA ILE A 52 14.19 -9.09 -11.15
C ILE A 52 14.46 -10.57 -10.85
N ASP A 53 13.42 -11.26 -10.41
CA ASP A 53 13.41 -12.72 -10.24
C ASP A 53 13.12 -13.44 -11.58
N ALA A 54 13.06 -14.77 -11.55
CA ALA A 54 12.78 -15.60 -12.71
C ALA A 54 11.39 -15.37 -13.36
N ARG A 55 10.48 -14.70 -12.62
CA ARG A 55 9.15 -14.31 -13.11
C ARG A 55 9.12 -12.91 -13.73
N GLY A 56 10.26 -12.19 -13.71
CA GLY A 56 10.34 -10.81 -14.16
C GLY A 56 9.86 -9.77 -13.14
N ILE A 57 9.71 -10.15 -11.87
CA ILE A 57 9.21 -9.29 -10.81
C ILE A 57 10.40 -8.69 -10.06
N ALA A 58 10.34 -7.37 -9.74
CA ALA A 58 11.32 -6.70 -8.90
C ALA A 58 11.50 -7.46 -7.57
N SER A 59 12.74 -7.82 -7.26
CA SER A 59 13.05 -8.80 -6.20
C SER A 59 13.89 -8.24 -5.06
N THR A 60 14.15 -6.94 -5.04
CA THR A 60 14.90 -6.27 -3.97
C THR A 60 14.15 -5.08 -3.42
N GLY A 61 14.22 -4.90 -2.09
CA GLY A 61 13.81 -3.69 -1.38
C GLY A 61 14.91 -3.33 -0.39
N THR A 62 15.29 -2.08 -0.29
CA THR A 62 16.39 -1.66 0.57
C THR A 62 16.16 -0.32 1.25
N ILE A 63 16.85 -0.13 2.37
CA ILE A 63 17.02 1.14 3.06
C ILE A 63 18.50 1.53 2.95
N ALA A 64 18.79 2.72 2.44
CA ALA A 64 20.13 3.29 2.48
C ALA A 64 20.32 4.06 3.78
N ARG A 65 21.46 3.88 4.42
CA ARG A 65 21.93 4.67 5.55
C ARG A 65 22.91 5.73 5.05
N VAL A 66 22.62 6.98 5.33
CA VAL A 66 23.41 8.14 4.88
C VAL A 66 23.90 8.91 6.09
N ASP A 67 25.20 9.09 6.17
CA ASP A 67 25.83 10.00 7.14
C ASP A 67 25.66 11.44 6.65
N LEU A 68 24.99 12.25 7.44
CA LEU A 68 24.67 13.65 7.06
C LEU A 68 25.86 14.59 7.23
N ALA A 69 26.86 14.24 8.06
CA ALA A 69 28.04 15.06 8.23
C ALA A 69 28.98 14.94 7.02
N THR A 70 29.10 13.73 6.48
CA THR A 70 29.97 13.46 5.32
C THR A 70 29.22 13.51 3.98
N GLY A 71 27.89 13.42 4.00
CA GLY A 71 27.06 13.31 2.81
C GLY A 71 27.30 12.02 2.03
N LYS A 72 27.67 10.94 2.69
CA LYS A 72 27.97 9.64 2.07
C LYS A 72 26.99 8.56 2.54
N MET A 73 26.64 7.66 1.65
CA MET A 73 26.00 6.40 1.99
C MET A 73 27.00 5.52 2.75
N THR A 74 26.62 5.04 3.94
CA THR A 74 27.47 4.25 4.84
C THR A 74 26.98 2.85 5.04
N GLY A 75 25.78 2.52 4.57
CA GLY A 75 25.22 1.17 4.69
C GLY A 75 23.96 0.99 3.85
N GLU A 76 23.63 -0.27 3.64
CA GLU A 76 22.39 -0.70 2.98
C GLU A 76 21.79 -1.85 3.79
N ILE A 77 20.48 -1.77 4.02
CA ILE A 77 19.73 -2.76 4.80
C ILE A 77 18.67 -3.34 3.87
N ALA A 78 18.70 -4.66 3.66
CA ALA A 78 17.67 -5.35 2.91
C ALA A 78 16.39 -5.44 3.74
N VAL A 79 15.25 -5.09 3.12
CA VAL A 79 13.89 -5.11 3.68
C VAL A 79 12.93 -5.80 2.71
N GLY A 80 11.63 -5.75 2.97
CA GLY A 80 10.62 -6.25 2.03
C GLY A 80 10.56 -5.45 0.72
N LEU A 81 9.74 -5.91 -0.22
CA LEU A 81 9.65 -5.35 -1.56
C LEU A 81 8.85 -4.03 -1.56
N HIS A 82 9.31 -3.11 -2.41
CA HIS A 82 8.75 -1.78 -2.55
C HIS A 82 8.60 -1.06 -1.20
N PRO A 83 9.71 -0.86 -0.46
CA PRO A 83 9.67 -0.11 0.79
C PRO A 83 9.26 1.34 0.51
N THR A 84 8.25 1.81 1.23
CA THR A 84 7.67 3.15 1.09
C THR A 84 7.98 4.00 2.31
N ALA A 85 6.96 4.29 3.12
CA ALA A 85 7.13 5.10 4.30
C ALA A 85 7.93 4.38 5.39
N MET A 86 8.58 5.19 6.19
CA MET A 86 9.33 4.77 7.37
C MET A 86 8.89 5.59 8.58
N GLN A 87 8.86 4.95 9.74
CA GLN A 87 8.58 5.59 11.02
C GLN A 87 9.71 5.32 12.00
N TRP A 88 10.28 6.38 12.53
CA TRP A 88 11.32 6.33 13.54
C TRP A 88 10.71 6.24 14.95
N ASP A 89 11.16 5.27 15.71
CA ASP A 89 10.90 5.09 17.14
C ASP A 89 12.20 5.33 17.89
N GLU A 90 12.42 6.58 18.29
CA GLU A 90 13.68 7.00 18.88
C GLU A 90 13.96 6.34 20.24
N PRO A 91 12.97 6.21 21.16
CA PRO A 91 13.20 5.59 22.46
C PRO A 91 13.68 4.13 22.39
N HIS A 92 13.26 3.40 21.37
CA HIS A 92 13.56 1.97 21.24
C HIS A 92 14.61 1.66 20.17
N HIS A 93 15.21 2.68 19.53
CA HIS A 93 16.15 2.53 18.42
C HIS A 93 15.63 1.65 17.29
N ARG A 94 14.34 1.82 16.94
CA ARG A 94 13.67 1.05 15.90
C ARG A 94 13.25 1.95 14.72
N LEU A 95 13.43 1.42 13.53
CA LEU A 95 12.88 1.99 12.30
C LEU A 95 11.89 0.99 11.73
N TYR A 96 10.62 1.39 11.66
CA TYR A 96 9.56 0.61 11.00
C TYR A 96 9.50 1.02 9.55
N VAL A 97 9.41 0.04 8.65
CA VAL A 97 9.40 0.23 7.19
C VAL A 97 8.18 -0.47 6.61
N ALA A 98 7.36 0.28 5.89
CA ALA A 98 6.23 -0.29 5.16
C ALA A 98 6.72 -0.89 3.84
N ASP A 99 6.60 -2.21 3.71
CA ASP A 99 6.99 -2.97 2.52
C ASP A 99 5.74 -3.26 1.68
N SER A 100 5.37 -2.30 0.81
CA SER A 100 4.06 -2.27 0.14
C SER A 100 3.75 -3.50 -0.68
N ASN A 101 4.74 -4.10 -1.33
CA ASN A 101 4.54 -5.25 -2.22
C ASN A 101 4.77 -6.60 -1.53
N SER A 102 5.24 -6.58 -0.28
CA SER A 102 5.37 -7.79 0.56
C SER A 102 4.22 -7.95 1.54
N ASP A 103 3.34 -6.96 1.69
CA ASP A 103 2.28 -6.91 2.69
C ASP A 103 2.85 -7.04 4.13
N THR A 104 4.03 -6.45 4.37
CA THR A 104 4.74 -6.54 5.65
C THR A 104 5.18 -5.17 6.18
N VAL A 105 5.59 -5.17 7.43
CA VAL A 105 6.39 -4.11 8.03
C VAL A 105 7.71 -4.71 8.49
N SER A 106 8.82 -4.24 7.95
CA SER A 106 10.16 -4.56 8.45
C SER A 106 10.49 -3.70 9.66
N VAL A 107 10.99 -4.33 10.73
CA VAL A 107 11.48 -3.66 11.94
C VAL A 107 12.99 -3.71 11.94
N VAL A 108 13.64 -2.58 11.76
CA VAL A 108 15.08 -2.43 11.72
C VAL A 108 15.57 -1.97 13.09
N ASP A 109 16.54 -2.65 13.63
CA ASP A 109 17.34 -2.19 14.74
C ASP A 109 18.44 -1.27 14.21
N THR A 110 18.43 -0.01 14.62
CA THR A 110 19.34 1.01 14.09
C THR A 110 20.67 1.12 14.82
N GLU A 111 20.87 0.35 15.90
CA GLU A 111 22.17 0.22 16.55
C GLU A 111 23.08 -0.78 15.81
N ILE A 112 22.45 -1.79 15.18
CA ILE A 112 23.16 -2.84 14.42
C ILE A 112 22.84 -2.82 12.93
N ASP A 113 21.98 -1.89 12.47
CA ASP A 113 21.56 -1.71 11.08
C ASP A 113 21.04 -3.01 10.41
N ARG A 114 20.15 -3.72 11.10
CA ARG A 114 19.58 -4.98 10.62
C ARG A 114 18.08 -5.10 10.89
N VAL A 115 17.40 -5.80 10.00
CA VAL A 115 16.02 -6.24 10.25
C VAL A 115 16.04 -7.29 11.37
N VAL A 116 15.36 -6.99 12.46
CA VAL A 116 15.22 -7.89 13.63
C VAL A 116 13.88 -8.58 13.68
N LYS A 117 12.90 -8.06 12.93
CA LYS A 117 11.55 -8.64 12.83
C LYS A 117 10.89 -8.22 11.53
N THR A 118 10.07 -9.12 10.97
CA THR A 118 9.14 -8.82 9.88
C THR A 118 7.73 -9.11 10.37
N ILE A 119 6.87 -8.09 10.36
CA ILE A 119 5.47 -8.20 10.76
C ILE A 119 4.65 -8.40 9.50
N VAL A 120 4.02 -9.56 9.36
CA VAL A 120 3.09 -9.83 8.25
C VAL A 120 1.74 -9.22 8.58
N ILE A 121 1.20 -8.39 7.69
CA ILE A 121 -0.14 -7.83 7.86
C ILE A 121 -1.15 -8.82 7.26
N GLN A 122 -1.79 -9.57 8.12
CA GLN A 122 -2.78 -10.58 7.76
C GLN A 122 -4.11 -10.28 8.47
N PRO A 123 -4.91 -9.31 7.96
CA PRO A 123 -6.08 -8.82 8.67
C PRO A 123 -7.31 -9.73 8.54
N PHE A 124 -7.29 -10.69 7.62
CA PHE A 124 -8.42 -11.55 7.33
C PHE A 124 -8.09 -13.03 7.63
N ALA A 125 -9.10 -13.81 7.95
CA ALA A 125 -8.94 -15.26 8.19
C ALA A 125 -8.41 -15.98 6.93
N ARG A 126 -8.81 -15.52 5.75
CA ARG A 126 -8.25 -15.98 4.47
C ARG A 126 -7.01 -15.15 4.14
N LYS A 127 -5.92 -15.81 3.76
CA LYS A 127 -4.72 -15.12 3.27
C LYS A 127 -5.05 -14.41 1.95
N VAL A 128 -4.78 -13.12 1.91
CA VAL A 128 -4.92 -12.28 0.71
C VAL A 128 -3.60 -11.55 0.48
N ALA A 129 -3.35 -11.21 -0.77
CA ALA A 129 -2.25 -10.34 -1.17
C ALA A 129 -2.78 -8.96 -1.57
N GLY A 130 -1.91 -7.97 -1.56
CA GLY A 130 -2.25 -6.62 -1.97
C GLY A 130 -2.87 -5.78 -0.83
N ILE A 131 -2.46 -6.03 0.40
CA ILE A 131 -2.80 -5.17 1.54
C ILE A 131 -2.20 -3.77 1.35
N ALA A 132 -1.01 -3.70 0.74
CA ALA A 132 -0.30 -2.50 0.35
C ALA A 132 -0.10 -1.52 1.53
N PRO A 133 0.72 -1.85 2.54
CA PRO A 133 1.12 -0.90 3.58
C PRO A 133 1.91 0.26 2.95
N ASN A 134 1.44 1.50 3.15
CA ASN A 134 2.00 2.68 2.47
C ASN A 134 2.52 3.75 3.42
N ALA A 135 1.92 3.90 4.60
CA ALA A 135 2.30 4.91 5.57
C ALA A 135 2.23 4.38 6.99
N LEU A 136 2.98 5.00 7.88
CA LEU A 136 3.17 4.57 9.26
C LEU A 136 3.07 5.76 10.20
N ALA A 137 2.45 5.54 11.36
CA ALA A 137 2.52 6.43 12.51
C ALA A 137 2.66 5.57 13.77
N ILE A 138 3.36 6.08 14.78
CA ILE A 138 3.54 5.43 16.07
C ILE A 138 3.04 6.34 17.18
N ASP A 139 2.51 5.77 18.24
CA ASP A 139 2.16 6.52 19.43
C ASP A 139 3.41 7.02 20.18
N ALA A 140 3.22 7.94 21.10
CA ALA A 140 4.34 8.62 21.78
C ALA A 140 5.18 7.69 22.67
N ASP A 141 4.60 6.60 23.16
CA ASP A 141 5.29 5.62 24.00
C ASP A 141 5.82 4.40 23.21
N GLY A 142 5.68 4.42 21.88
CA GLY A 142 6.22 3.39 20.98
C GLY A 142 5.50 2.04 21.06
N ARG A 143 4.31 1.97 21.63
CA ARG A 143 3.60 0.71 21.89
C ARG A 143 2.65 0.31 20.77
N THR A 144 2.11 1.29 20.05
CA THR A 144 1.13 1.07 19.00
C THR A 144 1.60 1.66 17.69
N LEU A 145 1.70 0.80 16.68
CA LEU A 145 2.01 1.18 15.31
C LEU A 145 0.73 1.16 14.47
N TYR A 146 0.44 2.27 13.83
CA TYR A 146 -0.64 2.43 12.88
C TYR A 146 -0.08 2.33 11.46
N VAL A 147 -0.67 1.46 10.64
CA VAL A 147 -0.22 1.18 9.28
C VAL A 147 -1.35 1.45 8.30
N ALA A 148 -1.19 2.44 7.45
CA ALA A 148 -2.13 2.70 6.36
C ALA A 148 -1.99 1.62 5.28
N CYS A 149 -3.07 0.87 5.05
CA CYS A 149 -3.14 -0.26 4.13
C CYS A 149 -4.00 0.12 2.92
N GLY A 150 -3.34 0.59 1.84
CA GLY A 150 -4.02 1.14 0.66
C GLY A 150 -4.95 0.15 -0.03
N GLY A 151 -4.55 -1.11 -0.11
CA GLY A 151 -5.30 -2.13 -0.83
C GLY A 151 -6.60 -2.60 -0.16
N ILE A 152 -6.80 -2.27 1.11
CA ILE A 152 -7.99 -2.66 1.88
C ILE A 152 -8.75 -1.46 2.49
N ASN A 153 -8.33 -0.23 2.15
CA ASN A 153 -8.96 1.00 2.62
C ASN A 153 -9.09 1.06 4.15
N ALA A 154 -8.00 0.76 4.85
CA ALA A 154 -8.00 0.71 6.30
C ALA A 154 -6.64 1.05 6.91
N ILE A 155 -6.63 1.37 8.20
CA ILE A 155 -5.44 1.42 9.04
C ILE A 155 -5.39 0.15 9.87
N ALA A 156 -4.31 -0.62 9.78
CA ALA A 156 -4.01 -1.70 10.69
C ALA A 156 -3.40 -1.15 11.99
N VAL A 157 -3.93 -1.56 13.13
CA VAL A 157 -3.44 -1.18 14.46
C VAL A 157 -2.64 -2.36 15.01
N LEU A 158 -1.34 -2.18 15.16
CA LEU A 158 -0.40 -3.23 15.56
C LEU A 158 0.21 -2.92 16.92
N ARG A 159 0.33 -3.92 17.78
CA ARG A 159 1.14 -3.83 18.98
C ARG A 159 2.61 -4.03 18.62
N THR A 160 3.48 -3.08 18.95
CA THR A 160 4.90 -3.11 18.55
C THR A 160 5.68 -4.26 19.17
N ALA A 161 5.40 -4.60 20.42
CA ALA A 161 6.11 -5.62 21.18
C ALA A 161 6.16 -6.98 20.45
N ASP A 162 5.05 -7.43 19.92
CA ASP A 162 4.92 -8.73 19.25
C ASP A 162 4.48 -8.65 17.78
N GLY A 163 4.05 -7.48 17.31
CA GLY A 163 3.51 -7.26 15.96
C GLY A 163 2.09 -7.77 15.78
N GLN A 164 1.38 -8.05 16.90
CA GLN A 164 0.02 -8.54 16.82
C GLN A 164 -0.95 -7.47 16.34
N LEU A 165 -1.81 -7.82 15.38
CA LEU A 165 -2.91 -7.00 14.93
C LEU A 165 -3.97 -6.89 16.04
N GLN A 166 -4.25 -5.65 16.47
CA GLN A 166 -5.26 -5.33 17.47
C GLN A 166 -6.62 -5.05 16.84
N GLY A 167 -6.63 -4.56 15.62
CA GLY A 167 -7.84 -4.25 14.86
C GLY A 167 -7.56 -3.41 13.63
N LEU A 168 -8.64 -3.00 12.98
CA LEU A 168 -8.63 -2.21 11.76
C LEU A 168 -9.51 -0.97 11.91
N ILE A 169 -9.07 0.16 11.36
CA ILE A 169 -9.86 1.40 11.32
C ILE A 169 -10.20 1.68 9.85
N PRO A 170 -11.49 1.82 9.46
CA PRO A 170 -11.86 2.09 8.08
C PRO A 170 -11.45 3.50 7.66
N THR A 171 -11.03 3.64 6.41
CA THR A 171 -10.63 4.91 5.79
C THR A 171 -11.38 5.16 4.48
N GLY A 172 -11.12 6.29 3.86
CA GLY A 172 -11.40 6.48 2.44
C GLY A 172 -10.54 5.56 1.56
N TRP A 173 -10.69 5.69 0.26
CA TRP A 173 -10.02 4.81 -0.69
C TRP A 173 -8.54 5.15 -0.81
N TYR A 174 -7.72 4.13 -0.68
CA TYR A 174 -6.27 4.12 -0.80
C TYR A 174 -5.60 5.13 0.16
N PRO A 175 -5.63 4.87 1.50
CA PRO A 175 -4.88 5.67 2.45
C PRO A 175 -3.39 5.60 2.13
N ASN A 176 -2.73 6.76 1.99
CA ASN A 176 -1.35 6.85 1.50
C ASN A 176 -0.43 7.73 2.35
N ASP A 177 -0.96 8.51 3.28
CA ASP A 177 -0.18 9.14 4.34
C ASP A 177 -0.96 9.13 5.66
N LEU A 178 -0.22 9.12 6.76
CA LEU A 178 -0.74 8.96 8.10
C LEU A 178 0.11 9.77 9.08
N ARG A 179 -0.54 10.59 9.90
CA ARG A 179 0.12 11.37 10.95
C ARG A 179 -0.68 11.30 12.24
N MET A 180 0.03 11.16 13.35
CA MET A 180 -0.58 11.30 14.67
C MET A 180 -0.57 12.77 15.10
N SER A 181 -1.66 13.21 15.75
CA SER A 181 -1.69 14.52 16.38
C SER A 181 -0.69 14.60 17.55
N PRO A 182 -0.16 15.79 17.87
CA PRO A 182 0.82 15.94 18.95
C PRO A 182 0.33 15.48 20.32
N ASP A 183 -0.98 15.54 20.57
CA ASP A 183 -1.61 15.07 21.81
C ASP A 183 -1.93 13.56 21.81
N GLY A 184 -1.59 12.85 20.73
CA GLY A 184 -1.80 11.41 20.59
C GLY A 184 -3.25 10.97 20.45
N LYS A 185 -4.21 11.90 20.27
CA LYS A 185 -5.64 11.58 20.30
C LYS A 185 -6.26 11.35 18.93
N TYR A 186 -5.61 11.80 17.86
CA TYR A 186 -6.15 11.76 16.52
C TYR A 186 -5.13 11.26 15.51
N LEU A 187 -5.61 10.62 14.46
CA LEU A 187 -4.89 10.28 13.24
C LEU A 187 -5.42 11.18 12.12
N ALA A 188 -4.53 11.88 11.44
CA ALA A 188 -4.81 12.52 10.16
C ALA A 188 -4.41 11.55 9.05
N VAL A 189 -5.34 11.23 8.16
CA VAL A 189 -5.17 10.24 7.10
C VAL A 189 -5.49 10.88 5.77
N SER A 190 -4.54 10.91 4.85
CA SER A 190 -4.82 11.27 3.47
C SER A 190 -5.20 10.03 2.66
N ASN A 191 -6.26 10.14 1.89
CA ASN A 191 -6.74 9.07 1.01
C ASN A 191 -6.60 9.53 -0.44
N LEU A 192 -5.79 8.82 -1.21
CA LEU A 192 -5.44 9.21 -2.58
C LEU A 192 -6.67 9.31 -3.49
N MET A 193 -7.57 8.35 -3.38
CA MET A 193 -8.79 8.27 -4.19
C MET A 193 -10.05 8.74 -3.43
N GLY A 194 -9.91 9.26 -2.23
CA GLY A 194 -11.00 9.82 -1.43
C GLY A 194 -12.12 8.85 -1.15
N VAL A 195 -13.26 9.04 -1.81
CA VAL A 195 -14.43 8.14 -1.74
C VAL A 195 -14.59 7.29 -3.01
N GLY A 196 -13.54 7.21 -3.80
CA GLY A 196 -13.51 6.55 -5.09
C GLY A 196 -13.77 7.51 -6.27
N PRO A 197 -13.72 7.01 -7.50
CA PRO A 197 -13.87 7.81 -8.70
C PRO A 197 -15.28 8.40 -8.76
N GLY A 198 -15.37 9.67 -8.43
CA GLY A 198 -16.59 10.47 -8.53
C GLY A 198 -16.43 11.51 -9.61
N GLY A 199 -16.86 11.22 -10.82
CA GLY A 199 -16.78 12.18 -11.92
C GLY A 199 -17.50 13.48 -11.59
N ASP A 200 -16.74 14.58 -11.48
CA ASP A 200 -17.26 15.94 -11.45
C ASP A 200 -16.80 16.65 -12.71
N ALA A 201 -17.73 16.93 -13.61
CA ALA A 201 -17.49 17.62 -14.88
C ALA A 201 -16.71 18.93 -14.68
N ALA A 202 -16.99 19.68 -13.61
CA ALA A 202 -16.32 20.94 -13.30
C ALA A 202 -14.82 20.76 -12.99
N ASN A 203 -14.44 19.67 -12.36
CA ASN A 203 -13.04 19.37 -12.09
C ASN A 203 -12.29 18.93 -13.34
N VAL A 204 -12.92 18.17 -14.21
CA VAL A 204 -12.36 17.78 -15.50
C VAL A 204 -12.12 19.01 -16.39
N GLU A 205 -13.06 19.95 -16.43
CA GLU A 205 -12.90 21.20 -17.19
C GLU A 205 -11.80 22.09 -16.62
N ARG A 206 -11.71 22.20 -15.29
CA ARG A 206 -10.64 22.95 -14.64
C ARG A 206 -9.27 22.35 -14.97
N TRP A 207 -9.11 21.04 -14.80
CA TRP A 207 -7.87 20.33 -15.11
C TRP A 207 -7.51 20.47 -16.61
N ALA A 208 -8.48 20.36 -17.50
CA ALA A 208 -8.24 20.53 -18.94
C ALA A 208 -7.73 21.95 -19.27
N LYS A 209 -8.24 22.97 -18.58
CA LYS A 209 -7.74 24.36 -18.72
C LYS A 209 -6.30 24.50 -18.17
N GLU A 210 -6.03 23.94 -17.00
CA GLU A 210 -4.71 24.01 -16.35
C GLU A 210 -3.63 23.28 -17.15
N THR A 211 -3.97 22.17 -17.81
CA THR A 211 -3.02 21.35 -18.56
C THR A 211 -3.03 21.63 -20.07
N ASN A 212 -3.88 22.54 -20.54
CA ASN A 212 -4.10 22.83 -21.95
C ASN A 212 -4.42 21.59 -22.81
N LEU A 213 -5.07 20.59 -22.21
CA LEU A 213 -5.49 19.38 -22.90
C LEU A 213 -6.93 19.52 -23.41
N LYS A 214 -7.16 19.11 -24.66
CA LYS A 214 -8.49 19.06 -25.24
C LYS A 214 -9.28 17.90 -24.66
N VAL A 215 -10.22 18.18 -23.79
CA VAL A 215 -11.18 17.19 -23.29
C VAL A 215 -12.39 17.22 -24.22
N GLN A 216 -12.76 16.07 -24.80
CA GLN A 216 -13.96 16.03 -25.62
C GLN A 216 -15.24 16.12 -24.74
N PRO A 217 -16.25 16.89 -25.10
CA PRO A 217 -17.47 17.01 -24.32
C PRO A 217 -18.24 15.69 -24.24
N GLY A 218 -18.74 15.34 -23.06
CA GLY A 218 -19.60 14.18 -22.83
C GLY A 218 -20.16 14.20 -21.42
N PRO A 219 -21.37 13.66 -21.22
CA PRO A 219 -22.15 13.88 -20.01
C PRO A 219 -21.63 13.20 -18.74
N THR A 220 -20.70 12.27 -18.81
CA THR A 220 -20.21 11.53 -17.62
C THR A 220 -18.77 11.05 -17.83
N ARG A 221 -17.84 11.97 -17.98
CA ARG A 221 -16.44 11.54 -18.10
C ARG A 221 -15.79 11.44 -16.73
N ARG A 222 -15.59 10.22 -16.31
CA ARG A 222 -14.75 9.87 -15.19
C ARG A 222 -13.33 9.66 -15.73
N TYR A 223 -12.42 10.53 -15.35
CA TYR A 223 -11.00 10.37 -15.64
C TYR A 223 -10.27 10.05 -14.36
N VAL A 224 -9.13 9.40 -14.48
CA VAL A 224 -8.19 9.18 -13.37
C VAL A 224 -7.81 10.50 -12.66
N HIS A 225 -7.88 11.62 -13.37
CA HIS A 225 -7.67 12.97 -12.83
C HIS A 225 -8.92 13.62 -12.22
N SER A 226 -10.07 12.96 -12.24
CA SER A 226 -11.28 13.41 -11.55
C SER A 226 -11.43 12.86 -10.14
N ASP A 227 -10.49 12.05 -9.71
CA ASP A 227 -10.47 11.53 -8.34
C ASP A 227 -10.28 12.68 -7.35
N ARG A 228 -11.10 12.68 -6.33
CA ARG A 228 -11.02 13.64 -5.23
C ARG A 228 -10.35 12.97 -4.05
N SER A 229 -9.12 13.34 -3.77
CA SER A 229 -8.47 12.97 -2.52
C SER A 229 -9.27 13.48 -1.32
N SER A 230 -9.20 12.81 -0.21
CA SER A 230 -9.81 13.23 1.03
C SER A 230 -8.81 13.22 2.18
N LEU A 231 -9.04 14.10 3.14
CA LEU A 231 -8.37 14.07 4.43
C LEU A 231 -9.40 13.68 5.49
N GLN A 232 -9.08 12.65 6.25
CA GLN A 232 -9.87 12.25 7.41
C GLN A 232 -9.09 12.55 8.69
N VAL A 233 -9.78 13.06 9.71
CA VAL A 233 -9.26 13.19 11.07
C VAL A 233 -10.05 12.22 11.93
N ILE A 234 -9.37 11.20 12.41
CA ILE A 234 -9.97 10.07 13.12
C ILE A 234 -9.50 10.12 14.57
N ARG A 235 -10.44 10.18 15.51
CA ARG A 235 -10.11 9.99 16.92
C ARG A 235 -9.64 8.56 17.14
N ILE A 236 -8.55 8.36 17.87
CA ILE A 236 -8.07 7.03 18.25
C ILE A 236 -9.21 6.28 18.95
N PRO A 237 -9.65 5.13 18.43
CA PRO A 237 -10.81 4.42 18.96
C PRO A 237 -10.48 3.69 20.26
N GLU A 238 -11.43 3.66 21.18
CA GLU A 238 -11.39 2.75 22.31
C GLU A 238 -11.53 1.27 21.84
N PRO A 239 -11.10 0.28 22.64
CA PRO A 239 -11.08 -1.12 22.20
C PRO A 239 -12.41 -1.64 21.67
N ALA A 240 -13.54 -1.28 22.29
CA ALA A 240 -14.87 -1.69 21.83
C ALA A 240 -15.23 -1.07 20.48
N GLN A 241 -14.85 0.19 20.23
CA GLN A 241 -15.07 0.86 18.97
C GLN A 241 -14.15 0.28 17.88
N LEU A 242 -12.90 -0.04 18.22
CA LEU A 242 -11.95 -0.68 17.30
C LEU A 242 -12.46 -2.04 16.82
N ALA A 243 -13.11 -2.82 17.69
CA ALA A 243 -13.74 -4.09 17.31
C ALA A 243 -14.86 -3.88 16.27
N GLY A 244 -15.71 -2.86 16.48
CA GLY A 244 -16.75 -2.49 15.52
C GLY A 244 -16.19 -2.02 14.18
N TYR A 245 -15.15 -1.20 14.21
CA TYR A 245 -14.42 -0.75 13.00
C TYR A 245 -13.80 -1.91 12.25
N THR A 246 -13.21 -2.87 12.98
CA THR A 246 -12.63 -4.08 12.37
C THR A 246 -13.70 -4.88 11.62
N THR A 247 -14.87 -5.06 12.22
CA THR A 247 -16.01 -5.70 11.56
C THR A 247 -16.41 -4.96 10.27
N ALA A 248 -16.53 -3.64 10.33
CA ALA A 248 -16.87 -2.83 9.17
C ALA A 248 -15.84 -2.96 8.04
N VAL A 249 -14.53 -2.99 8.36
CA VAL A 249 -13.48 -3.22 7.34
C VAL A 249 -13.62 -4.61 6.71
N ILE A 250 -13.87 -5.65 7.51
CA ILE A 250 -14.07 -7.01 7.01
C ILE A 250 -15.28 -7.07 6.06
N GLU A 251 -16.39 -6.43 6.43
CA GLU A 251 -17.60 -6.36 5.62
C GLU A 251 -17.38 -5.58 4.32
N ASN A 252 -16.75 -4.40 4.38
CA ASN A 252 -16.45 -3.56 3.22
C ASN A 252 -15.58 -4.29 2.21
N ASN A 253 -14.64 -5.10 2.67
CA ASN A 253 -13.78 -5.92 1.82
C ASN A 253 -14.42 -7.27 1.46
N LYS A 254 -15.67 -7.54 1.87
CA LYS A 254 -16.38 -8.80 1.64
C LYS A 254 -15.61 -10.03 2.13
N MET A 255 -14.85 -9.87 3.19
CA MET A 255 -14.00 -10.90 3.80
C MET A 255 -14.66 -11.53 5.05
N LEU A 256 -15.98 -11.60 5.09
CA LEU A 256 -16.72 -12.25 6.14
C LEU A 256 -16.26 -13.70 6.29
N GLY A 257 -15.62 -13.95 7.40
CA GLY A 257 -15.10 -15.18 7.96
C GLY A 257 -15.29 -16.47 7.17
N GLY A 258 -14.29 -16.88 6.40
CA GLY A 258 -14.03 -18.25 5.97
C GLY A 258 -15.16 -19.08 5.30
N LYS A 259 -16.39 -18.63 5.35
CA LYS A 259 -17.49 -19.18 4.57
C LYS A 259 -17.59 -18.36 3.31
N PRO A 260 -17.55 -18.98 2.11
CA PRO A 260 -18.05 -18.33 0.92
C PRO A 260 -19.39 -17.71 1.31
N LEU A 261 -19.68 -16.49 0.83
CA LEU A 261 -21.02 -15.93 0.96
C LEU A 261 -21.97 -17.08 0.62
N ARG A 262 -22.59 -17.65 1.64
CA ARG A 262 -23.71 -18.56 1.46
C ARG A 262 -24.93 -17.71 1.07
N GLY A 263 -24.82 -17.11 -0.09
CA GLY A 263 -25.95 -16.93 -0.93
C GLY A 263 -26.20 -18.31 -1.51
N ALA A 264 -27.18 -18.99 -0.96
CA ALA A 264 -27.70 -20.27 -1.37
C ALA A 264 -26.66 -21.41 -1.44
N ARG A 265 -27.00 -22.51 -0.85
CA ARG A 265 -26.44 -23.83 -1.12
C ARG A 265 -26.13 -23.94 -2.62
N PRO A 266 -25.00 -24.56 -3.02
CA PRO A 266 -24.94 -25.14 -4.33
C PRO A 266 -26.19 -26.01 -4.43
N THR A 267 -27.14 -25.60 -5.22
CA THR A 267 -28.19 -26.46 -5.65
C THR A 267 -27.51 -27.45 -6.64
N THR A 268 -26.74 -28.38 -6.11
CA THR A 268 -26.43 -29.60 -6.82
C THR A 268 -27.74 -30.36 -6.98
N GLY A 269 -28.72 -29.69 -7.58
CA GLY A 269 -30.00 -30.25 -7.98
C GLY A 269 -29.88 -30.69 -9.43
N ALA A 270 -29.80 -31.96 -9.66
CA ALA A 270 -30.10 -32.52 -10.97
C ALA A 270 -31.33 -31.84 -11.53
N GLY A 271 -31.18 -30.96 -12.55
CA GLY A 271 -32.29 -30.31 -13.21
C GLY A 271 -32.19 -28.84 -13.55
N LEU A 272 -31.22 -28.08 -13.00
CA LEU A 272 -31.03 -26.67 -13.42
C LEU A 272 -30.34 -26.62 -14.78
N LYS A 273 -30.97 -25.91 -15.74
CA LYS A 273 -30.34 -25.70 -17.05
C LYS A 273 -29.06 -24.83 -16.83
N PRO A 274 -27.93 -25.23 -17.46
CA PRO A 274 -26.72 -24.43 -17.42
C PRO A 274 -26.99 -23.00 -17.92
N LEU A 275 -26.44 -22.01 -17.23
CA LEU A 275 -26.47 -20.60 -17.66
C LEU A 275 -25.07 -20.18 -18.11
N PRO A 276 -24.94 -19.24 -19.08
CA PRO A 276 -23.61 -18.71 -19.46
C PRO A 276 -22.85 -18.19 -18.25
N VAL A 277 -23.51 -17.39 -17.41
CA VAL A 277 -22.96 -16.95 -16.13
C VAL A 277 -23.81 -17.56 -15.02
N PRO A 278 -23.27 -18.55 -14.29
CA PRO A 278 -23.98 -19.18 -13.18
C PRO A 278 -24.30 -18.20 -12.06
N LEU A 279 -25.40 -18.41 -11.37
CA LEU A 279 -25.79 -17.60 -10.22
C LEU A 279 -24.86 -17.84 -8.99
N HIS A 280 -24.30 -19.04 -8.89
CA HIS A 280 -23.46 -19.44 -7.77
C HIS A 280 -22.18 -20.14 -8.25
N ALA A 281 -21.12 -19.99 -7.48
CA ALA A 281 -19.88 -20.72 -7.73
C ALA A 281 -20.11 -22.25 -7.60
N GLY A 282 -19.73 -23.01 -8.64
CA GLY A 282 -19.91 -24.45 -8.71
C GLY A 282 -21.15 -24.90 -9.49
N ASP A 283 -22.03 -23.99 -9.91
CA ASP A 283 -23.11 -24.32 -10.84
C ASP A 283 -22.56 -24.52 -12.25
N SER A 284 -23.25 -25.31 -13.05
CA SER A 284 -22.87 -25.60 -14.45
C SER A 284 -22.94 -24.33 -15.30
N SER A 285 -21.89 -24.06 -16.09
CA SER A 285 -21.83 -22.98 -17.07
C SER A 285 -21.95 -23.53 -18.50
N LEU A 286 -22.44 -22.71 -19.42
CA LEU A 286 -22.33 -22.94 -20.87
C LEU A 286 -20.99 -22.45 -21.44
N ILE A 287 -20.15 -21.79 -20.61
CA ILE A 287 -18.85 -21.26 -21.00
C ILE A 287 -17.79 -22.24 -20.53
N ASP A 288 -17.12 -22.90 -21.47
CA ASP A 288 -16.04 -23.85 -21.19
C ASP A 288 -14.66 -23.17 -21.08
N HIS A 289 -14.50 -22.02 -21.74
CA HIS A 289 -13.24 -21.31 -21.80
C HIS A 289 -13.45 -19.81 -21.60
N VAL A 290 -12.58 -19.20 -20.79
CA VAL A 290 -12.57 -17.74 -20.56
C VAL A 290 -11.22 -17.21 -20.97
N VAL A 291 -11.20 -16.23 -21.88
CA VAL A 291 -10.00 -15.46 -22.23
C VAL A 291 -10.05 -14.15 -21.44
N PHE A 292 -9.13 -13.99 -20.50
CA PHE A 292 -9.04 -12.80 -19.70
C PHE A 292 -7.97 -11.86 -20.32
N ILE A 293 -8.42 -10.71 -20.86
CA ILE A 293 -7.54 -9.73 -21.49
C ILE A 293 -7.37 -8.55 -20.53
N ILE A 294 -6.15 -8.35 -20.03
CA ILE A 294 -5.80 -7.17 -19.27
C ILE A 294 -5.33 -6.09 -20.26
N LYS A 295 -6.12 -5.02 -20.38
CA LYS A 295 -5.76 -3.85 -21.17
C LYS A 295 -5.29 -2.77 -20.22
N GLU A 296 -3.97 -2.57 -20.17
CA GLU A 296 -3.31 -1.70 -19.21
C GLU A 296 -3.41 -0.22 -19.60
N ASN A 297 -3.24 0.66 -18.58
CA ASN A 297 -3.26 2.12 -18.66
C ASN A 297 -4.57 2.73 -19.21
N ARG A 298 -5.67 2.03 -19.06
CA ARG A 298 -7.02 2.53 -19.34
C ARG A 298 -7.98 2.04 -18.27
N THR A 299 -8.78 2.96 -17.73
CA THR A 299 -9.88 2.60 -16.85
C THR A 299 -11.11 2.19 -17.68
N TYR A 300 -12.07 1.53 -17.03
CA TYR A 300 -13.38 1.22 -17.65
C TYR A 300 -14.00 2.47 -18.28
N ASP A 301 -14.07 3.57 -17.54
CA ASP A 301 -14.68 4.84 -17.98
C ASP A 301 -13.89 5.56 -19.11
N GLN A 302 -12.71 5.07 -19.47
CA GLN A 302 -11.96 5.59 -20.64
C GLN A 302 -12.18 4.74 -21.89
N VAL A 303 -12.73 3.54 -21.74
CA VAL A 303 -12.96 2.60 -22.84
C VAL A 303 -14.44 2.58 -23.23
N PHE A 304 -15.35 2.70 -22.27
CA PHE A 304 -16.78 2.68 -22.38
C PHE A 304 -17.36 3.98 -21.77
#